data_9c22daa99ecdf4294d24139e75ddd0aa
#
_entry.id   9c22daa99ecdf4294d24139e75ddd0aa
#
_cell.length_a   1.000
_cell.length_b   1.000
_cell.length_c   1.000
_cell.angle_alpha   90.00
_cell.angle_beta   90.00
_cell.angle_gamma   90.00
#
_symmetry.space_group_name_H-M   'P 1'
#
loop_
_entity.id
_entity.type
_entity.pdbx_description
1 polymer ?
#
loop_
_entity_poly.entity_id
_entity_poly.type
_entity_poly.pdbx_seq_one_letter_code
_entity_poly.pdbx_strand_id
1 'polypeptide(L)'
;MPAWNDYKDEAKNRGALAMELFVVTTKPCGDMELVKKTLPDHLKYQEQLEAGDALVMAGPVSDASGEQMNAEGMIIYRAKNLAAARVLADADPMHAVGARRYEIRKWLVNEGKFKFSIALSTKEVDLA
;
A
#
# COMPACT_ATOMS: atom_id res chain seq x y z
N MET A 1 -20.67 13.46 -11.08
CA MET A 1 -19.70 12.43 -10.71
C MET A 1 -20.41 11.12 -10.48
N PRO A 2 -19.99 10.00 -11.11
CA PRO A 2 -20.63 8.71 -10.93
C PRO A 2 -20.39 8.18 -9.51
N ALA A 3 -21.29 7.30 -9.05
CA ALA A 3 -21.04 6.47 -7.89
C ALA A 3 -19.86 5.54 -8.17
N TRP A 4 -19.11 5.15 -7.14
CA TRP A 4 -17.91 4.32 -7.30
C TRP A 4 -18.18 3.01 -8.04
N ASN A 5 -19.24 2.29 -7.65
CA ASN A 5 -19.57 1.01 -8.30
C ASN A 5 -19.99 1.18 -9.75
N ASP A 6 -20.69 2.27 -10.08
CA ASP A 6 -21.08 2.56 -11.46
C ASP A 6 -19.84 2.82 -12.32
N TYR A 7 -18.91 3.61 -11.81
CA TYR A 7 -17.64 3.85 -12.51
C TYR A 7 -16.82 2.56 -12.69
N LYS A 8 -16.79 1.71 -11.67
CA LYS A 8 -16.11 0.41 -11.72
C LYS A 8 -16.70 -0.48 -12.82
N ASP A 9 -18.03 -0.51 -12.94
CA ASP A 9 -18.72 -1.26 -13.99
C ASP A 9 -18.41 -0.69 -15.38
N GLU A 10 -18.39 0.64 -15.54
CA GLU A 10 -17.98 1.28 -16.78
C GLU A 10 -16.54 0.90 -17.17
N ALA A 11 -15.63 0.89 -16.22
CA ALA A 11 -14.23 0.51 -16.45
C ALA A 11 -14.13 -0.95 -16.93
N LYS A 12 -14.85 -1.86 -16.29
CA LYS A 12 -14.91 -3.26 -16.71
C LYS A 12 -15.49 -3.42 -18.11
N ASN A 13 -16.55 -2.71 -18.42
CA ASN A 13 -17.23 -2.77 -19.71
C ASN A 13 -16.34 -2.30 -20.87
N ARG A 14 -15.43 -1.36 -20.63
CA ARG A 14 -14.47 -0.93 -21.67
C ARG A 14 -13.19 -1.77 -21.71
N GLY A 15 -13.10 -2.85 -20.92
CA GLY A 15 -11.97 -3.78 -20.95
C GLY A 15 -10.81 -3.45 -20.02
N ALA A 16 -10.96 -2.51 -19.10
CA ALA A 16 -9.95 -2.23 -18.07
C ALA A 16 -9.90 -3.36 -17.03
N LEU A 17 -8.79 -3.48 -16.31
CA LEU A 17 -8.61 -4.48 -15.25
C LEU A 17 -9.64 -4.30 -14.15
N ALA A 18 -9.92 -3.06 -13.76
CA ALA A 18 -10.88 -2.68 -12.71
C ALA A 18 -10.68 -3.46 -11.41
N MET A 19 -9.42 -3.66 -11.01
CA MET A 19 -9.07 -4.32 -9.76
C MET A 19 -9.10 -3.32 -8.61
N GLU A 20 -9.98 -3.55 -7.66
CA GLU A 20 -10.11 -2.67 -6.50
C GLU A 20 -9.07 -3.02 -5.44
N LEU A 21 -8.20 -2.07 -5.14
CA LEU A 21 -7.25 -2.12 -4.05
C LEU A 21 -7.54 -0.98 -3.08
N PHE A 22 -6.76 -0.91 -2.00
CA PHE A 22 -6.91 0.10 -0.96
C PHE A 22 -5.58 0.79 -0.74
N VAL A 23 -5.53 2.10 -1.00
CA VAL A 23 -4.31 2.90 -0.86
C VAL A 23 -4.34 3.68 0.45
N VAL A 24 -3.31 3.44 1.25
CA VAL A 24 -3.04 4.18 2.48
C VAL A 24 -1.92 5.17 2.20
N THR A 25 -2.15 6.43 2.54
CA THR A 25 -1.10 7.44 2.62
C THR A 25 -0.84 7.71 4.10
N THR A 26 0.41 7.60 4.52
CA THR A 26 0.79 7.65 5.94
C THR A 26 1.87 8.70 6.18
N LYS A 27 1.74 9.43 7.29
CA LYS A 27 2.61 10.55 7.66
C LYS A 27 2.97 10.47 9.13
N PRO A 28 4.18 10.88 9.54
CA PRO A 28 4.51 10.95 10.95
C PRO A 28 3.68 12.01 11.67
N CYS A 29 3.42 11.78 12.96
CA CYS A 29 2.68 12.72 13.81
C CYS A 29 3.59 13.74 14.50
N GLY A 30 4.90 13.73 14.23
CA GLY A 30 5.86 14.69 14.75
C GLY A 30 6.89 14.13 15.72
N ASP A 31 6.60 13.01 16.38
CA ASP A 31 7.54 12.33 17.28
C ASP A 31 8.38 11.31 16.50
N MET A 32 9.52 11.73 15.98
CA MET A 32 10.39 10.87 15.17
C MET A 32 11.09 9.80 16.00
N GLU A 33 11.28 10.01 17.30
CA GLU A 33 11.84 8.96 18.18
C GLU A 33 10.84 7.81 18.33
N LEU A 34 9.55 8.12 18.45
CA LEU A 34 8.50 7.09 18.49
C LEU A 34 8.44 6.32 17.16
N VAL A 35 8.59 7.02 16.02
CA VAL A 35 8.67 6.37 14.70
C VAL A 35 9.84 5.40 14.64
N LYS A 36 11.03 5.83 15.06
CA LYS A 36 12.24 4.97 15.07
C LYS A 36 12.08 3.77 15.97
N LYS A 37 11.52 3.98 17.16
CA LYS A 37 11.28 2.92 18.14
C LYS A 37 10.29 1.87 17.61
N THR A 38 9.28 2.30 16.88
CA THR A 38 8.19 1.43 16.40
C THR A 38 8.54 0.75 15.08
N LEU A 39 9.54 1.24 14.35
CA LEU A 39 9.89 0.75 13.02
C LEU A 39 10.09 -0.78 12.93
N PRO A 40 10.81 -1.43 13.85
CA PRO A 40 10.98 -2.89 13.78
C PRO A 40 9.67 -3.65 13.82
N ASP A 41 8.74 -3.27 14.66
CA ASP A 41 7.43 -3.91 14.76
C ASP A 41 6.57 -3.67 13.51
N HIS A 42 6.64 -2.45 12.95
CA HIS A 42 5.97 -2.10 11.70
C HIS A 42 6.48 -2.97 10.54
N LEU A 43 7.80 -3.12 10.39
CA LEU A 43 8.39 -3.94 9.32
C LEU A 43 7.99 -5.41 9.46
N LYS A 44 7.96 -5.93 10.69
CA LYS A 44 7.50 -7.29 10.96
C LYS A 44 6.02 -7.47 10.61
N TYR A 45 5.19 -6.50 10.93
CA TYR A 45 3.78 -6.52 10.58
C TYR A 45 3.59 -6.54 9.06
N GLN A 46 4.31 -5.70 8.33
CA GLN A 46 4.26 -5.68 6.86
C GLN A 46 4.72 -7.01 6.26
N GLU A 47 5.76 -7.62 6.79
CA GLU A 47 6.23 -8.93 6.37
C GLU A 47 5.15 -10.01 6.54
N GLN A 48 4.43 -9.97 7.66
CA GLN A 48 3.29 -10.87 7.90
C GLN A 48 2.16 -10.65 6.88
N LEU A 49 1.83 -9.41 6.57
CA LEU A 49 0.81 -9.09 5.58
C LEU A 49 1.23 -9.48 4.16
N GLU A 50 2.52 -9.34 3.84
CA GLU A 50 3.08 -9.79 2.56
C GLU A 50 2.93 -11.32 2.43
N ALA A 51 3.34 -12.08 3.43
CA ALA A 51 3.21 -13.54 3.45
C ALA A 51 1.75 -14.00 3.38
N GLY A 52 0.82 -13.25 3.93
CA GLY A 52 -0.61 -13.53 3.93
C GLY A 52 -1.39 -12.96 2.76
N ASP A 53 -0.73 -12.45 1.72
CA ASP A 53 -1.32 -11.88 0.50
C ASP A 53 -2.12 -10.59 0.70
N ALA A 54 -2.08 -9.99 1.88
CA ALA A 54 -2.79 -8.74 2.16
C ALA A 54 -2.02 -7.50 1.71
N LEU A 55 -0.70 -7.55 1.70
CA LEU A 55 0.15 -6.46 1.24
C LEU A 55 0.50 -6.63 -0.24
N VAL A 56 0.12 -5.66 -1.06
CA VAL A 56 0.49 -5.65 -2.49
C VAL A 56 1.86 -5.02 -2.68
N MET A 57 2.06 -3.83 -2.16
CA MET A 57 3.32 -3.11 -2.17
C MET A 57 3.28 -1.98 -1.16
N ALA A 58 4.45 -1.58 -0.66
CA ALA A 58 4.59 -0.48 0.28
C ALA A 58 5.98 0.14 0.15
N GLY A 59 6.10 1.40 0.50
CA GLY A 59 7.38 2.10 0.51
C GLY A 59 7.23 3.58 0.75
N PRO A 60 8.34 4.26 1.07
CA PRO A 60 8.33 5.71 1.23
C PRO A 60 8.15 6.42 -0.11
N VAL A 61 7.61 7.62 -0.05
CA VAL A 61 7.57 8.55 -1.17
C VAL A 61 8.51 9.72 -0.88
N SER A 62 9.07 10.31 -1.93
CA SER A 62 9.86 11.52 -1.80
C SER A 62 8.96 12.74 -1.55
N ASP A 63 9.58 13.87 -1.22
CA ASP A 63 8.90 15.15 -1.33
C ASP A 63 8.64 15.51 -2.81
N ALA A 64 7.99 16.65 -3.05
CA ALA A 64 7.63 17.06 -4.40
C ALA A 64 8.85 17.31 -5.31
N SER A 65 10.03 17.61 -4.75
CA SER A 65 11.26 17.79 -5.54
C SER A 65 11.86 16.48 -6.05
N GLY A 66 11.54 15.36 -5.39
CA GLY A 66 12.14 14.06 -5.66
C GLY A 66 13.50 13.85 -4.99
N GLU A 67 13.98 14.81 -4.22
CA GLU A 67 15.34 14.80 -3.65
C GLU A 67 15.39 14.47 -2.15
N GLN A 68 14.25 14.57 -1.45
CA GLN A 68 14.19 14.36 -0.01
C GLN A 68 13.16 13.29 0.35
N MET A 69 13.52 12.47 1.33
CA MET A 69 12.58 11.54 1.96
C MET A 69 12.06 12.21 3.23
N ASN A 70 10.79 12.63 3.23
CA ASN A 70 10.17 13.37 4.33
C ASN A 70 9.34 12.48 5.26
N ALA A 71 9.64 11.19 5.29
CA ALA A 71 9.00 10.17 6.11
C ALA A 71 7.51 9.91 5.77
N GLU A 72 7.03 10.36 4.62
CA GLU A 72 5.74 9.97 4.10
C GLU A 72 5.83 8.64 3.35
N GLY A 73 4.76 7.88 3.32
CA GLY A 73 4.74 6.59 2.64
C GLY A 73 3.38 6.22 2.06
N MET A 74 3.41 5.20 1.22
CA MET A 74 2.20 4.58 0.68
C MET A 74 2.22 3.09 1.00
N ILE A 75 1.03 2.57 1.30
CA ILE A 75 0.82 1.14 1.55
C ILE A 75 -0.42 0.72 0.74
N ILE A 76 -0.29 -0.33 -0.05
CA ILE A 76 -1.38 -0.82 -0.89
C ILE A 76 -1.82 -2.18 -0.36
N TYR A 77 -3.08 -2.28 0.05
CA TYR A 77 -3.66 -3.50 0.60
C TYR A 77 -4.62 -4.18 -0.37
N ARG A 78 -4.65 -5.52 -0.31
CA ARG A 78 -5.81 -6.31 -0.72
C ARG A 78 -6.70 -6.52 0.49
N ALA A 79 -7.99 -6.30 0.32
CA ALA A 79 -8.97 -6.55 1.36
C ALA A 79 -10.35 -6.75 0.72
N LYS A 80 -11.27 -7.33 1.47
CA LYS A 80 -12.63 -7.59 1.00
C LYS A 80 -13.40 -6.30 0.73
N ASN A 81 -13.18 -5.29 1.57
CA ASN A 81 -13.85 -3.99 1.48
C ASN A 81 -13.05 -2.93 2.26
N LEU A 82 -13.51 -1.69 2.21
CA LEU A 82 -12.82 -0.58 2.87
C LEU A 82 -12.74 -0.78 4.39
N ALA A 83 -13.78 -1.32 5.02
CA ALA A 83 -13.76 -1.57 6.46
C ALA A 83 -12.68 -2.60 6.85
N ALA A 84 -12.54 -3.68 6.08
CA ALA A 84 -11.49 -4.67 6.29
C ALA A 84 -10.09 -4.08 6.06
N ALA A 85 -9.93 -3.22 5.06
CA ALA A 85 -8.67 -2.52 4.83
C ALA A 85 -8.31 -1.58 5.99
N ARG A 86 -9.30 -0.89 6.57
CA ARG A 86 -9.08 -0.05 7.77
C ARG A 86 -8.61 -0.88 8.96
N VAL A 87 -9.13 -2.08 9.15
CA VAL A 87 -8.65 -2.98 10.22
C VAL A 87 -7.17 -3.26 10.06
N LEU A 88 -6.71 -3.51 8.83
CA LEU A 88 -5.28 -3.73 8.55
C LEU A 88 -4.44 -2.48 8.87
N ALA A 89 -4.90 -1.32 8.44
CA ALA A 89 -4.18 -0.06 8.68
C ALA A 89 -4.15 0.31 10.17
N ASP A 90 -5.25 0.12 10.89
CA ASP A 90 -5.34 0.41 12.33
C ASP A 90 -4.45 -0.53 13.16
N ALA A 91 -4.25 -1.76 12.72
CA ALA A 91 -3.42 -2.75 13.40
C ALA A 91 -1.92 -2.58 13.11
N ASP A 92 -1.54 -1.76 12.14
CA ASP A 92 -0.13 -1.42 11.93
C ASP A 92 0.40 -0.73 13.18
N PRO A 93 1.50 -1.24 13.79
CA PRO A 93 2.05 -0.65 15.01
C PRO A 93 2.29 0.85 14.94
N MET A 94 2.68 1.38 13.79
CA MET A 94 2.88 2.82 13.59
C MET A 94 1.60 3.62 13.84
N HIS A 95 0.47 3.11 13.39
CA HIS A 95 -0.83 3.75 13.56
C HIS A 95 -1.42 3.46 14.94
N ALA A 96 -1.25 2.23 15.43
CA ALA A 96 -1.78 1.80 16.73
C ALA A 96 -1.19 2.60 17.88
N VAL A 97 0.11 2.92 17.85
CA VAL A 97 0.77 3.70 18.92
C VAL A 97 0.69 5.22 18.69
N GLY A 98 0.12 5.67 17.57
CA GLY A 98 0.03 7.09 17.26
C GLY A 98 1.32 7.71 16.73
N ALA A 99 2.30 6.92 16.31
CA ALA A 99 3.53 7.45 15.70
C ALA A 99 3.27 8.06 14.33
N ARG A 100 2.27 7.53 13.61
CA ARG A 100 1.87 7.99 12.28
C ARG A 100 0.35 8.08 12.22
N ARG A 101 -0.14 8.93 11.32
CA ARG A 101 -1.55 9.01 10.93
C ARG A 101 -1.69 8.62 9.47
N TYR A 102 -2.86 8.16 9.07
CA TYR A 102 -3.11 7.75 7.71
C TYR A 102 -4.45 8.21 7.18
N GLU A 103 -4.55 8.27 5.86
CA GLU A 103 -5.79 8.31 5.11
C GLU A 103 -5.86 7.08 4.24
N ILE A 104 -7.06 6.57 3.99
CA ILE A 104 -7.28 5.40 3.16
C ILE A 104 -8.37 5.66 2.14
N ARG A 105 -8.13 5.22 0.91
CA ARG A 105 -9.08 5.33 -0.19
C ARG A 105 -9.07 4.04 -1.02
N LYS A 106 -10.19 3.77 -1.68
CA LYS A 106 -10.24 2.77 -2.73
C LYS A 106 -9.43 3.25 -3.92
N TRP A 107 -8.73 2.33 -4.56
CA TRP A 107 -7.99 2.60 -5.78
C TRP A 107 -8.38 1.57 -6.83
N LEU A 108 -8.92 2.03 -7.94
CA LEU A 108 -9.28 1.16 -9.05
C LEU A 108 -8.09 1.09 -10.01
N VAL A 109 -7.42 -0.05 -10.03
CA VAL A 109 -6.28 -0.29 -10.91
C VAL A 109 -6.82 -0.77 -12.25
N ASN A 110 -6.64 0.04 -13.28
CA ASN A 110 -7.19 -0.22 -14.62
C ASN A 110 -6.13 -0.63 -15.64
N GLU A 111 -4.97 -0.01 -15.61
CA GLU A 111 -3.91 -0.22 -16.58
C GLU A 111 -2.56 -0.34 -15.89
N GLY A 112 -1.63 -0.96 -16.56
CA GLY A 112 -0.25 -1.11 -16.12
C GLY A 112 0.32 -2.45 -16.51
N LYS A 113 1.59 -2.64 -16.24
CA LYS A 113 2.30 -3.90 -16.53
C LYS A 113 3.41 -4.08 -15.52
N PHE A 114 3.44 -5.25 -14.90
CA PHE A 114 4.63 -5.68 -14.18
C PHE A 114 5.57 -6.40 -15.14
N LYS A 115 6.86 -6.17 -14.96
CA LYS A 115 7.90 -6.90 -15.69
C LYS A 115 8.77 -7.63 -14.68
N PHE A 116 8.98 -8.91 -14.91
CA PHE A 116 9.91 -9.72 -14.13
C PHE A 116 10.56 -10.75 -15.05
N SER A 117 11.77 -11.17 -14.68
CA SER A 117 12.46 -12.26 -15.36
C SER A 117 12.78 -13.36 -14.35
N ILE A 118 12.83 -14.60 -14.84
CA ILE A 118 13.14 -15.77 -14.02
C ILE A 118 14.32 -16.49 -14.66
N ALA A 119 15.41 -16.63 -13.90
CA ALA A 119 16.57 -17.42 -14.32
C ALA A 119 16.29 -18.90 -14.08
N LEU A 120 16.38 -19.71 -15.13
CA LEU A 120 15.96 -21.11 -15.04
C LEU A 120 16.90 -21.96 -14.18
N SER A 121 18.21 -21.69 -14.21
CA SER A 121 19.19 -22.49 -13.47
C SER A 121 19.20 -22.17 -11.97
N THR A 122 19.12 -20.89 -11.61
CA THR A 122 19.14 -20.44 -10.21
C THR A 122 17.75 -20.31 -9.61
N LYS A 123 16.70 -20.21 -10.44
CA LYS A 123 15.31 -19.93 -10.06
C LYS A 123 15.14 -18.57 -9.39
N GLU A 124 16.10 -17.68 -9.60
CA GLU A 124 16.00 -16.29 -9.10
C GLU A 124 15.05 -15.47 -9.95
N VAL A 125 14.30 -14.58 -9.29
CA VAL A 125 13.36 -13.66 -9.93
C VAL A 125 13.92 -12.25 -9.85
N ASP A 126 13.91 -11.55 -10.98
CA ASP A 126 14.27 -10.14 -11.06
C ASP A 126 13.04 -9.34 -11.45
N LEU A 127 12.73 -8.29 -10.67
CA LEU A 127 11.58 -7.43 -10.87
C LEU A 127 11.93 -6.14 -11.62
N ALA A 128 13.17 -5.85 -11.79
CA ALA A 128 13.60 -4.58 -12.40
C ALA A 128 14.23 -4.76 -13.79
#